data_6758dcbbebd38c8ae1c52d27a1c3c9a6
#
_entry.id   6758dcbbebd38c8ae1c52d27a1c3c9a6
#
_cell.length_a   1.000
_cell.length_b   1.000
_cell.length_c   1.000
_cell.angle_alpha   90.00
_cell.angle_beta   90.00
_cell.angle_gamma   90.00
#
_symmetry.space_group_name_H-M   'P 1'
#
loop_
_entity.id
_entity.type
_entity.pdbx_description
1 polymer ?
#
loop_
_entity_poly.entity_id
_entity_poly.type
_entity_poly.pdbx_seq_one_letter_code
_entity_poly.pdbx_strand_id
1 'polypeptide(L)'
;MMHDDLFALQQKVAQKPLLESKLYELHTQRRQYDNQVISLRVAFRKEQEDVEKLEGRSLANYFYQVIGKLDDKLDQERKEAYAAKVKLDAAERELAGIESDIKEIQEQITDVLVAETRYKDALELKRRQLKDSGTQVADQILSMEEKIAALQAQKQEIKEF
;
A
#
# COMPACT_ATOMS: atom_id res chain seq x y z
N MET A 1 24.76 14.78 -20.70
CA MET A 1 24.60 14.64 -19.24
C MET A 1 23.30 15.25 -18.69
N MET A 2 23.03 16.55 -18.88
CA MET A 2 21.76 17.17 -18.42
C MET A 2 20.48 16.60 -19.05
N HIS A 3 20.55 16.09 -20.26
CA HIS A 3 19.40 15.55 -20.98
C HIS A 3 19.00 14.17 -20.45
N ASP A 4 19.97 13.35 -20.12
CA ASP A 4 19.76 12.02 -19.54
C ASP A 4 19.19 12.12 -18.12
N ASP A 5 19.62 13.12 -17.35
CA ASP A 5 19.10 13.37 -15.99
C ASP A 5 17.63 13.81 -16.02
N LEU A 6 17.25 14.69 -16.97
CA LEU A 6 15.85 15.11 -17.14
C LEU A 6 14.94 13.97 -17.55
N PHE A 7 15.41 13.12 -18.46
CA PHE A 7 14.66 11.94 -18.90
C PHE A 7 14.45 10.94 -17.75
N ALA A 8 15.50 10.66 -16.98
CA ALA A 8 15.43 9.80 -15.81
C ALA A 8 14.45 10.34 -14.75
N LEU A 9 14.49 11.65 -14.48
CA LEU A 9 13.56 12.32 -13.56
C LEU A 9 12.12 12.26 -14.07
N GLN A 10 11.90 12.47 -15.35
CA GLN A 10 10.58 12.38 -15.99
C GLN A 10 9.99 10.97 -15.85
N GLN A 11 10.80 9.95 -16.11
CA GLN A 11 10.35 8.56 -15.95
C GLN A 11 9.98 8.24 -14.50
N LYS A 12 10.75 8.74 -13.56
CA LYS A 12 10.49 8.54 -12.13
C LYS A 12 9.18 9.23 -11.72
N VAL A 13 8.94 10.45 -12.15
CA VAL A 13 7.70 11.19 -11.91
C VAL A 13 6.49 10.49 -12.52
N ALA A 14 6.64 9.88 -13.69
CA ALA A 14 5.58 9.14 -14.37
C ALA A 14 5.08 7.91 -13.59
N GLN A 15 5.86 7.39 -12.65
CA GLN A 15 5.48 6.26 -11.79
C GLN A 15 4.51 6.66 -10.67
N LYS A 16 4.36 7.95 -10.38
CA LYS A 16 3.55 8.46 -9.26
C LYS A 16 2.11 7.93 -9.24
N PRO A 17 1.32 7.99 -10.34
CA PRO A 17 -0.06 7.49 -10.32
C PRO A 17 -0.16 6.00 -10.03
N LEU A 18 0.78 5.19 -10.53
CA LEU A 18 0.82 3.75 -10.27
C LEU A 18 1.12 3.47 -8.79
N LEU A 19 2.07 4.18 -8.21
CA LEU A 19 2.43 4.04 -6.79
C LEU A 19 1.28 4.46 -5.87
N GLU A 20 0.60 5.55 -6.19
CA GLU A 20 -0.57 6.01 -5.44
C GLU A 20 -1.72 5.00 -5.50
N SER A 21 -1.95 4.40 -6.68
CA SER A 21 -2.94 3.35 -6.86
C SER A 21 -2.60 2.08 -6.06
N LYS A 22 -1.35 1.66 -6.06
CA LYS A 22 -0.86 0.54 -5.23
C LYS A 22 -1.03 0.82 -3.75
N LEU A 23 -0.72 2.03 -3.32
CA LEU A 23 -0.88 2.42 -1.91
C LEU A 23 -2.34 2.37 -1.48
N TYR A 24 -3.25 2.85 -2.30
CA TYR A 24 -4.68 2.78 -2.04
C TYR A 24 -5.16 1.33 -1.89
N GLU A 25 -4.75 0.45 -2.79
CA GLU A 25 -5.07 -0.98 -2.75
C GLU A 25 -4.52 -1.64 -1.47
N LEU A 26 -3.28 -1.37 -1.12
CA LEU A 26 -2.65 -1.88 0.10
C LEU A 26 -3.36 -1.40 1.37
N HIS A 27 -3.79 -0.16 1.44
CA HIS A 27 -4.58 0.35 2.56
C HIS A 27 -5.94 -0.35 2.66
N THR A 28 -6.56 -0.66 1.55
CA THR A 28 -7.81 -1.43 1.52
C THR A 28 -7.60 -2.85 2.04
N GLN A 29 -6.56 -3.53 1.58
CA GLN A 29 -6.19 -4.85 2.05
C GLN A 29 -5.85 -4.83 3.55
N ARG A 30 -5.11 -3.82 4.01
CA ARG A 30 -4.78 -3.66 5.43
C ARG A 30 -6.03 -3.61 6.29
N ARG A 31 -7.03 -2.82 5.91
CA ARG A 31 -8.29 -2.73 6.65
C ARG A 31 -9.03 -4.07 6.72
N GLN A 32 -9.02 -4.83 5.62
CA GLN A 32 -9.64 -6.15 5.59
C GLN A 32 -8.93 -7.12 6.55
N TYR A 33 -7.60 -7.14 6.52
CA TYR A 33 -6.82 -8.01 7.41
C TYR A 33 -6.85 -7.55 8.87
N ASP A 34 -6.89 -6.25 9.14
CA ASP A 34 -7.11 -5.74 10.50
C ASP A 34 -8.41 -6.27 11.10
N ASN A 35 -9.50 -6.20 10.34
CA ASN A 35 -10.80 -6.71 10.77
C ASN A 35 -10.76 -8.23 10.95
N GLN A 36 -10.09 -8.93 10.06
CA GLN A 36 -9.93 -10.38 10.14
C GLN A 36 -9.11 -10.78 11.37
N VAL A 37 -8.02 -10.10 11.66
CA VAL A 37 -7.18 -10.32 12.84
C VAL A 37 -7.99 -10.08 14.12
N ILE A 38 -8.77 -9.02 14.20
CA ILE A 38 -9.64 -8.73 15.37
C ILE A 38 -10.62 -9.88 15.59
N SER A 39 -11.30 -10.31 14.53
CA SER A 39 -12.24 -11.41 14.57
C SER A 39 -11.59 -12.73 15.03
N LEU A 40 -10.41 -13.04 14.47
CA LEU A 40 -9.67 -14.25 14.81
C LEU A 40 -9.10 -14.23 16.25
N ARG A 41 -8.71 -13.06 16.73
CA ARG A 41 -8.31 -12.90 18.15
C ARG A 41 -9.46 -13.18 19.11
N VAL A 42 -10.65 -12.71 18.78
CA VAL A 42 -11.84 -12.99 19.57
C VAL A 42 -12.16 -14.50 19.57
N ALA A 43 -12.11 -15.12 18.40
CA ALA A 43 -12.33 -16.55 18.26
C ALA A 43 -11.27 -17.37 19.02
N PHE A 44 -10.00 -17.03 18.90
CA PHE A 44 -8.92 -17.71 19.62
C PHE A 44 -9.06 -17.57 21.14
N ARG A 45 -9.39 -16.38 21.62
CA ARG A 45 -9.60 -16.15 23.05
C ARG A 45 -10.75 -17.01 23.59
N LYS A 46 -11.84 -17.11 22.83
CA LYS A 46 -12.98 -17.95 23.19
C LYS A 46 -12.55 -19.42 23.29
N GLU A 47 -11.82 -19.94 22.32
CA GLU A 47 -11.33 -21.31 22.35
C GLU A 47 -10.37 -21.56 23.52
N GLN A 48 -9.51 -20.59 23.85
CA GLN A 48 -8.66 -20.66 25.05
C GLN A 48 -9.47 -20.71 26.34
N GLU A 49 -10.49 -19.87 26.46
CA GLU A 49 -11.38 -19.87 27.64
C GLU A 49 -12.11 -21.21 27.80
N ASP A 50 -12.51 -21.82 26.69
CA ASP A 50 -13.14 -23.13 26.68
C ASP A 50 -12.18 -24.24 27.16
N VAL A 51 -10.91 -24.18 26.75
CA VAL A 51 -9.85 -25.06 27.26
C VAL A 51 -9.65 -24.84 28.79
N GLU A 52 -9.52 -23.59 29.20
CA GLU A 52 -9.31 -23.23 30.62
C GLU A 52 -10.46 -23.67 31.50
N LYS A 53 -11.69 -23.54 31.02
CA LYS A 53 -12.88 -24.00 31.75
C LYS A 53 -12.87 -25.52 31.94
N LEU A 54 -12.41 -26.28 30.97
CA LEU A 54 -12.30 -27.73 31.04
C LEU A 54 -11.09 -28.19 31.88
N GLU A 55 -10.01 -27.46 31.89
CA GLU A 55 -8.84 -27.69 32.73
C GLU A 55 -9.10 -27.28 34.21
N GLY A 56 -10.04 -26.33 34.43
CA GLY A 56 -10.38 -25.84 35.74
C GLY A 56 -11.28 -26.80 36.54
N ARG A 57 -11.44 -26.54 37.85
CA ARG A 57 -12.28 -27.31 38.73
C ARG A 57 -13.75 -26.88 38.63
N SER A 58 -14.36 -27.03 37.45
CA SER A 58 -15.78 -26.75 37.28
C SER A 58 -16.64 -27.99 37.49
N LEU A 59 -17.93 -27.80 37.77
CA LEU A 59 -18.89 -28.91 37.86
C LEU A 59 -18.98 -29.70 36.57
N ALA A 60 -18.84 -29.04 35.40
CA ALA A 60 -18.79 -29.68 34.11
C ALA A 60 -17.56 -30.57 33.97
N ASN A 61 -16.42 -30.12 34.48
CA ASN A 61 -15.17 -30.86 34.51
C ASN A 61 -15.30 -32.15 35.37
N TYR A 62 -15.88 -32.03 36.54
CA TYR A 62 -16.18 -33.18 37.41
C TYR A 62 -17.12 -34.17 36.70
N PHE A 63 -18.18 -33.70 36.06
CA PHE A 63 -19.12 -34.52 35.32
C PHE A 63 -18.43 -35.31 34.19
N TYR A 64 -17.62 -34.63 33.34
CA TYR A 64 -16.88 -35.29 32.25
C TYR A 64 -15.85 -36.29 32.79
N GLN A 65 -15.26 -36.00 33.91
CA GLN A 65 -14.27 -36.89 34.56
C GLN A 65 -14.92 -38.17 35.03
N VAL A 66 -16.11 -38.09 35.61
CA VAL A 66 -16.86 -39.26 36.08
C VAL A 66 -17.30 -40.17 34.94
N ILE A 67 -17.67 -39.61 33.80
CA ILE A 67 -18.06 -40.42 32.63
C ILE A 67 -16.89 -40.81 31.72
N GLY A 68 -15.65 -40.45 32.09
CA GLY A 68 -14.44 -40.81 31.32
C GLY A 68 -14.29 -40.09 30.00
N LYS A 69 -15.03 -39.02 29.75
CA LYS A 69 -15.00 -38.26 28.51
C LYS A 69 -14.23 -36.94 28.58
N LEU A 70 -13.70 -36.61 29.75
CA LEU A 70 -12.97 -35.34 29.94
C LEU A 70 -11.77 -35.21 29.01
N ASP A 71 -10.93 -36.26 28.91
CA ASP A 71 -9.72 -36.24 28.11
C ASP A 71 -10.03 -36.05 26.62
N ASP A 72 -11.05 -36.75 26.09
CA ASP A 72 -11.47 -36.61 24.71
C ASP A 72 -12.00 -35.19 24.42
N LYS A 73 -12.79 -34.64 25.32
CA LYS A 73 -13.32 -33.29 25.17
C LYS A 73 -12.21 -32.23 25.25
N LEU A 74 -11.29 -32.40 26.20
CA LEU A 74 -10.15 -31.51 26.39
C LEU A 74 -9.23 -31.54 25.18
N ASP A 75 -8.94 -32.71 24.62
CA ASP A 75 -8.13 -32.86 23.41
C ASP A 75 -8.80 -32.18 22.20
N GLN A 76 -10.12 -32.30 22.07
CA GLN A 76 -10.85 -31.62 21.02
C GLN A 76 -10.77 -30.09 21.17
N GLU A 77 -11.00 -29.56 22.37
CA GLU A 77 -10.92 -28.12 22.64
C GLU A 77 -9.50 -27.57 22.42
N ARG A 78 -8.48 -28.33 22.80
CA ARG A 78 -7.07 -27.99 22.51
C ARG A 78 -6.77 -27.95 21.02
N LYS A 79 -7.31 -28.87 20.24
CA LYS A 79 -7.16 -28.88 18.77
C LYS A 79 -7.86 -27.70 18.15
N GLU A 80 -9.04 -27.34 18.62
CA GLU A 80 -9.80 -26.17 18.16
C GLU A 80 -9.06 -24.87 18.49
N ALA A 81 -8.53 -24.74 19.71
CA ALA A 81 -7.71 -23.61 20.13
C ALA A 81 -6.42 -23.50 19.32
N TYR A 82 -5.75 -24.62 19.06
CA TYR A 82 -4.56 -24.66 18.20
C TYR A 82 -4.88 -24.24 16.77
N ALA A 83 -5.96 -24.75 16.18
CA ALA A 83 -6.40 -24.37 14.85
C ALA A 83 -6.75 -22.87 14.75
N ALA A 84 -7.40 -22.33 15.77
CA ALA A 84 -7.69 -20.89 15.85
C ALA A 84 -6.41 -20.06 15.95
N LYS A 85 -5.42 -20.52 16.70
CA LYS A 85 -4.12 -19.87 16.80
C LYS A 85 -3.38 -19.86 15.46
N VAL A 86 -3.37 -20.96 14.73
CA VAL A 86 -2.72 -21.06 13.42
C VAL A 86 -3.33 -20.07 12.43
N LYS A 87 -4.66 -19.96 12.43
CA LYS A 87 -5.37 -18.97 11.58
C LYS A 87 -5.03 -17.53 11.96
N LEU A 88 -4.98 -17.24 13.25
CA LEU A 88 -4.63 -15.92 13.76
C LEU A 88 -3.18 -15.56 13.38
N ASP A 89 -2.24 -16.45 13.61
CA ASP A 89 -0.81 -16.23 13.29
C ASP A 89 -0.62 -16.02 11.79
N ALA A 90 -1.35 -16.74 10.94
CA ALA A 90 -1.31 -16.56 9.49
C ALA A 90 -1.83 -15.19 9.06
N ALA A 91 -2.96 -14.76 9.62
CA ALA A 91 -3.54 -13.44 9.34
C ALA A 91 -2.64 -12.30 9.83
N GLU A 92 -2.04 -12.44 11.00
CA GLU A 92 -1.08 -11.46 11.55
C GLU A 92 0.18 -11.33 10.68
N ARG A 93 0.68 -12.44 10.12
CA ARG A 93 1.80 -12.43 9.18
C ARG A 93 1.46 -11.73 7.88
N GLU A 94 0.27 -11.99 7.33
CA GLU A 94 -0.21 -11.28 6.13
C GLU A 94 -0.34 -9.78 6.38
N LEU A 95 -0.90 -9.41 7.52
CA LEU A 95 -1.03 -8.00 7.91
C LEU A 95 0.34 -7.33 8.02
N ALA A 96 1.30 -7.97 8.68
CA ALA A 96 2.67 -7.45 8.80
C ALA A 96 3.35 -7.28 7.44
N GLY A 97 3.12 -8.22 6.51
CA GLY A 97 3.61 -8.13 5.13
C GLY A 97 3.01 -6.92 4.39
N ILE A 98 1.72 -6.71 4.52
CA ILE A 98 1.02 -5.56 3.91
C ILE A 98 1.53 -4.23 4.49
N GLU A 99 1.73 -4.16 5.80
CA GLU A 99 2.28 -2.96 6.46
C GLU A 99 3.71 -2.65 5.99
N SER A 100 4.52 -3.68 5.79
CA SER A 100 5.86 -3.55 5.20
C SER A 100 5.80 -3.03 3.76
N ASP A 101 4.89 -3.55 2.95
CA ASP A 101 4.69 -3.11 1.57
C ASP A 101 4.20 -1.66 1.50
N ILE A 102 3.31 -1.27 2.40
CA ILE A 102 2.84 0.13 2.51
C ILE A 102 4.02 1.05 2.79
N LYS A 103 4.87 0.69 3.73
CA LYS A 103 6.06 1.48 4.07
C LYS A 103 6.99 1.63 2.88
N GLU A 104 7.25 0.56 2.15
CA GLU A 104 8.10 0.57 0.96
C GLU A 104 7.52 1.47 -0.14
N ILE A 105 6.22 1.37 -0.42
CA ILE A 105 5.55 2.22 -1.41
C ILE A 105 5.56 3.69 -0.98
N GLN A 106 5.35 3.99 0.30
CA GLN A 106 5.44 5.36 0.83
C GLN A 106 6.84 5.95 0.65
N GLU A 107 7.89 5.16 0.88
CA GLU A 107 9.27 5.58 0.62
C GLU A 107 9.51 5.86 -0.87
N GLN A 108 9.00 5.02 -1.75
CA GLN A 108 9.07 5.24 -3.21
C GLN A 108 8.32 6.49 -3.64
N ILE A 109 7.15 6.77 -3.08
CA ILE A 109 6.39 8.00 -3.35
C ILE A 109 7.18 9.22 -2.88
N THR A 110 7.80 9.17 -1.72
CA THR A 110 8.66 10.25 -1.22
C THR A 110 9.80 10.55 -2.19
N ASP A 111 10.45 9.51 -2.72
CA ASP A 111 11.51 9.65 -3.71
C ASP A 111 10.99 10.27 -5.01
N VAL A 112 9.79 9.90 -5.43
CA VAL A 112 9.13 10.48 -6.62
C VAL A 112 8.81 11.96 -6.40
N LEU A 113 8.36 12.35 -5.22
CA LEU A 113 8.09 13.76 -4.89
C LEU A 113 9.37 14.60 -4.93
N VAL A 114 10.49 14.07 -4.45
CA VAL A 114 11.80 14.71 -4.57
C VAL A 114 12.20 14.85 -6.04
N ALA A 115 12.02 13.79 -6.83
CA ALA A 115 12.30 13.81 -8.27
C ALA A 115 11.42 14.81 -9.03
N GLU A 116 10.15 14.94 -8.65
CA GLU A 116 9.22 15.93 -9.21
C GLU A 116 9.71 17.37 -8.99
N THR A 117 10.15 17.67 -7.77
CA THR A 117 10.72 18.98 -7.45
C THR A 117 11.99 19.25 -8.26
N ARG A 118 12.90 18.28 -8.32
CA ARG A 118 14.13 18.39 -9.12
C ARG A 118 13.86 18.57 -10.61
N TYR A 119 12.85 17.87 -11.11
CA TYR A 119 12.44 17.98 -12.52
C TYR A 119 11.92 19.38 -12.85
N LYS A 120 11.05 19.94 -12.01
CA LYS A 120 10.55 21.30 -12.16
C LYS A 120 11.68 22.34 -12.12
N ASP A 121 12.58 22.22 -11.15
CA ASP A 121 13.72 23.12 -11.00
C ASP A 121 14.67 23.04 -12.20
N ALA A 122 14.96 21.82 -12.69
CA ALA A 122 15.81 21.59 -13.83
C ALA A 122 15.21 22.15 -15.12
N LEU A 123 13.90 22.00 -15.33
CA LEU A 123 13.18 22.59 -16.46
C LEU A 123 13.24 24.11 -16.43
N GLU A 124 13.02 24.70 -15.27
CA GLU A 124 13.07 26.16 -15.12
C GLU A 124 14.47 26.71 -15.36
N LEU A 125 15.48 26.04 -14.81
CA LEU A 125 16.89 26.41 -15.05
C LEU A 125 17.23 26.35 -16.54
N LYS A 126 16.87 25.28 -17.22
CA LYS A 126 17.09 25.12 -18.67
C LYS A 126 16.37 26.19 -19.47
N ARG A 127 15.14 26.52 -19.07
CA ARG A 127 14.35 27.59 -19.70
C ARG A 127 15.03 28.94 -19.56
N ARG A 128 15.56 29.28 -18.38
CA ARG A 128 16.31 30.52 -18.12
C ARG A 128 17.61 30.57 -18.96
N GLN A 129 18.38 29.48 -18.99
CA GLN A 129 19.59 29.38 -19.75
C GLN A 129 19.37 29.59 -21.25
N LEU A 130 18.29 29.05 -21.80
CA LEU A 130 17.90 29.20 -23.18
C LEU A 130 17.43 30.63 -23.50
N LYS A 131 16.72 31.28 -22.58
CA LYS A 131 16.30 32.69 -22.72
C LYS A 131 17.50 33.66 -22.65
N ASP A 132 18.48 33.37 -21.79
CA ASP A 132 19.66 34.20 -21.58
C ASP A 132 20.72 34.02 -22.73
N SER A 133 20.66 32.93 -23.49
CA SER A 133 21.65 32.62 -24.52
C SER A 133 21.49 33.40 -25.83
N GLY A 134 20.54 34.30 -25.96
CA GLY A 134 20.39 35.23 -27.09
C GLY A 134 18.94 35.42 -27.55
N THR A 135 18.66 36.57 -28.11
CA THR A 135 17.34 36.97 -28.60
C THR A 135 16.76 36.03 -29.67
N GLN A 136 17.62 35.46 -30.52
CA GLN A 136 17.19 34.51 -31.57
C GLN A 136 16.60 33.23 -30.99
N VAL A 137 17.22 32.68 -29.96
CA VAL A 137 16.76 31.45 -29.31
C VAL A 137 15.49 31.72 -28.50
N ALA A 138 15.40 32.88 -27.84
CA ALA A 138 14.19 33.29 -27.11
C ALA A 138 12.99 33.45 -28.07
N ASP A 139 13.22 34.06 -29.26
CA ASP A 139 12.19 34.20 -30.30
C ASP A 139 11.75 32.85 -30.86
N GLN A 140 12.66 31.91 -31.05
CA GLN A 140 12.34 30.55 -31.48
C GLN A 140 11.51 29.78 -30.41
N ILE A 141 11.81 29.94 -29.15
CA ILE A 141 11.04 29.34 -28.06
C ILE A 141 9.63 29.88 -28.01
N LEU A 142 9.46 31.21 -28.11
CA LEU A 142 8.15 31.85 -28.18
C LEU A 142 7.34 31.34 -29.37
N SER A 143 7.98 31.24 -30.55
CA SER A 143 7.33 30.70 -31.75
C SER A 143 6.88 29.25 -31.57
N MET A 144 7.68 28.41 -30.93
CA MET A 144 7.31 27.02 -30.62
C MET A 144 6.18 26.92 -29.58
N GLU A 145 6.19 27.74 -28.54
CA GLU A 145 5.13 27.82 -27.55
C GLU A 145 3.82 28.21 -28.21
N GLU A 146 3.82 29.17 -29.13
CA GLU A 146 2.64 29.58 -29.90
C GLU A 146 2.12 28.45 -30.81
N LYS A 147 3.02 27.72 -31.47
CA LYS A 147 2.65 26.55 -32.29
C LYS A 147 2.05 25.42 -31.48
N ILE A 148 2.60 25.13 -30.30
CA ILE A 148 2.05 24.13 -29.38
C ILE A 148 0.66 24.51 -28.93
N ALA A 149 0.44 25.79 -28.56
CA ALA A 149 -0.87 26.29 -28.16
C ALA A 149 -1.89 26.18 -29.31
N ALA A 150 -1.49 26.52 -30.54
CA ALA A 150 -2.33 26.39 -31.73
C ALA A 150 -2.71 24.93 -32.03
N LEU A 151 -1.75 24.00 -31.90
CA LEU A 151 -2.01 22.57 -32.10
C LEU A 151 -2.91 21.99 -31.01
N GLN A 152 -2.78 22.43 -29.79
CA GLN A 152 -3.67 22.02 -28.69
C GLN A 152 -5.10 22.53 -28.91
N ALA A 153 -5.26 23.75 -29.40
CA ALA A 153 -6.57 24.33 -29.76
C ALA A 153 -7.22 23.52 -30.90
N GLN A 154 -6.46 23.19 -31.97
CA GLN A 154 -6.94 22.34 -33.06
C GLN A 154 -7.36 20.96 -32.59
N LYS A 155 -6.59 20.36 -31.71
CA LYS A 155 -6.90 19.04 -31.12
C LYS A 155 -8.21 19.08 -30.33
N GLN A 156 -8.49 20.18 -29.66
CA GLN A 156 -9.72 20.35 -28.89
C GLN A 156 -10.90 20.56 -29.83
N GLU A 157 -10.77 21.33 -30.89
CA GLU A 157 -11.80 21.48 -31.91
C GLU A 157 -12.15 20.14 -32.59
N ILE A 158 -11.18 19.30 -32.89
CA ILE A 158 -11.40 17.95 -33.46
C ILE A 158 -12.16 17.05 -32.48
N LYS A 159 -11.96 17.19 -31.17
CA LYS A 159 -12.67 16.39 -30.15
C LYS A 159 -14.11 16.83 -29.96
N GLU A 160 -14.46 18.07 -30.27
CA GLU A 160 -15.83 18.59 -30.15
C GLU A 160 -16.73 18.24 -31.36
N PHE A 161 -16.13 17.74 -32.43
CA PHE A 161 -16.85 17.20 -33.59
C PHE A 161 -17.03 15.68 -33.49
#